data_0c4ac2869e49d6bc6cd17475d372e295
#
_entry.id   0c4ac2869e49d6bc6cd17475d372e295
#
_cell.length_a   1.000
_cell.length_b   1.000
_cell.length_c   1.000
_cell.angle_alpha   90.00
_cell.angle_beta   90.00
_cell.angle_gamma   90.00
#
_symmetry.space_group_name_H-M   'P 1'
#
loop_
_entity.id
_entity.type
_entity.pdbx_description
1 polymer ?
#
loop_
_entity_poly.entity_id
_entity_poly.type
_entity_poly.pdbx_seq_one_letter_code
_entity_poly.pdbx_strand_id
1 'polypeptide(L)'
;MIVNESFLDSATVRENVVSLARNVGYVPRSRTAAQATVSFDVTTSGNTPTHTLQAGLVCVGTSNDTSYVFSIPETITTTTTQAVDGSGNIISSTGSFSDVVVYQGTYLSKTFTVDGSLDQRFTLENSFIDASTIRVYVRGASETGLGREYRKVDNILNITNTSEVFLIQEIADEKYELLFGDGVFGKKLDNDSLITVAYIVTDGIEGNGPASFTYAGTVSYTHLTLPTKA
;
A
#
# COMPACT_ATOMS: atom_id res chain seq x y z
N MET A 1 20.77 25.06 -25.49
CA MET A 1 20.39 24.14 -24.43
C MET A 1 18.97 23.58 -24.60
N ILE A 2 17.96 24.40 -24.93
CA ILE A 2 16.55 23.95 -25.07
C ILE A 2 16.34 22.92 -26.20
N VAL A 3 17.07 23.05 -27.31
CA VAL A 3 16.90 22.15 -28.48
C VAL A 3 17.28 20.70 -28.18
N ASN A 4 18.29 20.47 -27.34
CA ASN A 4 18.73 19.11 -27.00
C ASN A 4 17.71 18.37 -26.11
N GLU A 5 16.91 19.08 -25.35
CA GLU A 5 15.88 18.52 -24.48
C GLU A 5 14.58 18.15 -25.24
N SER A 6 14.50 18.45 -26.55
CA SER A 6 13.34 18.14 -27.38
C SER A 6 13.40 16.75 -28.06
N PHE A 7 14.52 16.06 -27.95
CA PHE A 7 14.73 14.75 -28.55
C PHE A 7 15.11 13.71 -27.50
N LEU A 8 14.53 12.52 -27.59
CA LEU A 8 14.74 11.45 -26.61
C LEU A 8 16.22 11.04 -26.47
N ASP A 9 16.98 11.07 -27.58
CA ASP A 9 18.40 10.68 -27.59
C ASP A 9 19.34 11.70 -26.96
N SER A 10 18.92 12.95 -26.84
CA SER A 10 19.75 14.05 -26.36
C SER A 10 19.23 14.70 -25.08
N ALA A 11 18.02 14.35 -24.64
CA ALA A 11 17.46 14.87 -23.41
C ALA A 11 18.19 14.29 -22.19
N THR A 12 18.60 15.16 -21.28
CA THR A 12 19.32 14.81 -20.06
C THR A 12 18.48 15.04 -18.80
N VAL A 13 17.48 15.91 -18.89
CA VAL A 13 16.56 16.18 -17.80
C VAL A 13 15.49 15.09 -17.75
N ARG A 14 15.40 14.36 -16.63
CA ARG A 14 14.46 13.22 -16.47
C ARG A 14 13.02 13.55 -16.86
N GLU A 15 12.51 14.72 -16.48
CA GLU A 15 11.15 15.15 -16.78
C GLU A 15 10.89 15.23 -18.29
N ASN A 16 11.86 15.75 -19.04
CA ASN A 16 11.77 15.85 -20.50
C ASN A 16 11.83 14.46 -21.13
N VAL A 17 12.73 13.58 -20.65
CA VAL A 17 12.82 12.19 -21.09
C VAL A 17 11.50 11.45 -20.86
N VAL A 18 10.91 11.60 -19.66
CA VAL A 18 9.62 11.00 -19.30
C VAL A 18 8.50 11.51 -20.20
N SER A 19 8.45 12.84 -20.45
CA SER A 19 7.45 13.45 -21.32
C SER A 19 7.56 12.97 -22.76
N LEU A 20 8.78 12.91 -23.30
CA LEU A 20 9.04 12.42 -24.65
C LEU A 20 8.73 10.91 -24.79
N ALA A 21 9.09 10.12 -23.77
CA ALA A 21 8.82 8.68 -23.74
C ALA A 21 7.31 8.38 -23.75
N ARG A 22 6.51 9.18 -23.04
CA ARG A 22 5.04 9.07 -23.08
C ARG A 22 4.47 9.30 -24.48
N ASN A 23 5.02 10.25 -25.23
CA ASN A 23 4.57 10.54 -26.60
C ASN A 23 4.76 9.33 -27.54
N VAL A 24 5.73 8.46 -27.27
CA VAL A 24 5.95 7.22 -28.02
C VAL A 24 5.31 5.98 -27.34
N GLY A 25 4.46 6.20 -26.33
CA GLY A 25 3.69 5.15 -25.66
C GLY A 25 4.45 4.38 -24.57
N TYR A 26 5.64 4.84 -24.18
CA TYR A 26 6.38 4.25 -23.06
C TYR A 26 5.92 4.85 -21.74
N VAL A 27 5.54 3.98 -20.80
CA VAL A 27 5.21 4.39 -19.43
C VAL A 27 6.43 4.12 -18.54
N PRO A 28 7.10 5.17 -18.03
CA PRO A 28 8.21 5.01 -17.10
C PRO A 28 7.78 4.23 -15.87
N ARG A 29 8.63 3.33 -15.41
CA ARG A 29 8.37 2.58 -14.18
C ARG A 29 8.87 3.36 -12.99
N SER A 30 8.12 3.28 -11.89
CA SER A 30 8.58 3.74 -10.58
C SER A 30 9.80 2.94 -10.10
N ARG A 31 10.43 3.40 -9.02
CA ARG A 31 11.33 2.53 -8.26
C ARG A 31 10.58 1.26 -7.87
N THR A 32 11.28 0.14 -7.85
CA THR A 32 10.73 -1.13 -7.39
C THR A 32 11.43 -1.51 -6.10
N ALA A 33 10.65 -1.74 -5.06
CA ALA A 33 11.16 -2.18 -3.76
C ALA A 33 11.73 -3.60 -3.85
N ALA A 34 12.80 -3.86 -3.11
CA ALA A 34 13.23 -5.23 -2.85
C ALA A 34 12.13 -5.96 -2.08
N GLN A 35 11.91 -7.23 -2.41
CA GLN A 35 10.83 -8.03 -1.85
C GLN A 35 11.38 -9.27 -1.14
N ALA A 36 10.72 -9.65 -0.06
CA ALA A 36 10.95 -10.91 0.61
C ALA A 36 9.61 -11.55 0.97
N THR A 37 9.61 -12.88 1.09
CA THR A 37 8.46 -13.62 1.59
C THR A 37 8.79 -14.15 2.97
N VAL A 38 7.94 -13.84 3.95
CA VAL A 38 8.12 -14.25 5.34
C VAL A 38 6.90 -15.02 5.82
N SER A 39 7.16 -16.03 6.68
CA SER A 39 6.11 -16.79 7.36
C SER A 39 6.42 -16.83 8.85
N PHE A 40 5.42 -16.62 9.68
CA PHE A 40 5.56 -16.60 11.13
C PHE A 40 4.23 -16.87 11.83
N ASP A 41 4.31 -17.35 13.05
CA ASP A 41 3.15 -17.60 13.92
C ASP A 41 3.09 -16.57 15.05
N VAL A 42 1.88 -16.16 15.40
CA VAL A 42 1.62 -15.31 16.56
C VAL A 42 0.71 -16.05 17.51
N THR A 43 1.16 -16.24 18.75
CA THR A 43 0.38 -16.90 19.80
C THR A 43 0.01 -15.89 20.88
N THR A 44 -1.28 -15.84 21.19
CA THR A 44 -1.83 -15.03 22.31
C THR A 44 -2.45 -15.95 23.35
N SER A 45 -2.45 -15.53 24.61
CA SER A 45 -3.16 -16.24 25.67
C SER A 45 -4.67 -16.02 25.58
N GLY A 46 -5.45 -17.08 25.87
CA GLY A 46 -6.90 -17.05 25.86
C GLY A 46 -7.54 -17.17 24.47
N ASN A 47 -8.83 -16.84 24.40
CA ASN A 47 -9.64 -17.01 23.20
C ASN A 47 -9.61 -15.75 22.31
N THR A 48 -8.81 -15.79 21.27
CA THR A 48 -8.74 -14.75 20.24
C THR A 48 -9.01 -15.37 18.86
N PRO A 49 -10.20 -15.20 18.28
CA PRO A 49 -10.59 -15.92 17.05
C PRO A 49 -9.82 -15.46 15.80
N THR A 50 -9.31 -14.24 15.81
CA THR A 50 -8.54 -13.68 14.67
C THR A 50 -7.35 -12.88 15.15
N HIS A 51 -6.27 -12.96 14.39
CA HIS A 51 -5.14 -12.05 14.50
C HIS A 51 -5.05 -11.17 13.25
N THR A 52 -4.73 -9.89 13.44
CA THR A 52 -4.63 -8.92 12.37
C THR A 52 -3.25 -8.28 12.37
N LEU A 53 -2.45 -8.56 11.34
CA LEU A 53 -1.19 -7.89 11.07
C LEU A 53 -1.49 -6.54 10.43
N GLN A 54 -1.15 -5.47 11.12
CA GLN A 54 -1.43 -4.11 10.65
C GLN A 54 -0.51 -3.74 9.47
N ALA A 55 -1.05 -2.97 8.51
CA ALA A 55 -0.25 -2.34 7.47
C ALA A 55 0.89 -1.52 8.09
N GLY A 56 2.07 -1.57 7.48
CA GLY A 56 3.26 -0.88 7.95
C GLY A 56 4.43 -1.82 8.17
N LEU A 57 5.32 -1.49 9.10
CA LEU A 57 6.52 -2.26 9.41
C LEU A 57 6.17 -3.68 9.87
N VAL A 58 6.80 -4.67 9.24
CA VAL A 58 6.67 -6.10 9.62
C VAL A 58 7.97 -6.64 10.18
N CYS A 59 9.08 -6.40 9.51
CA CYS A 59 10.37 -6.95 9.92
C CYS A 59 11.54 -6.04 9.51
N VAL A 60 12.67 -6.30 10.12
CA VAL A 60 13.94 -5.66 9.80
C VAL A 60 14.92 -6.74 9.35
N GLY A 61 15.51 -6.55 8.17
CA GLY A 61 16.57 -7.40 7.66
C GLY A 61 17.91 -6.67 7.69
N THR A 62 19.01 -7.39 7.88
CA THR A 62 20.35 -6.80 7.91
C THR A 62 21.23 -7.41 6.82
N SER A 63 21.93 -6.55 6.10
CA SER A 63 22.92 -6.93 5.10
C SER A 63 24.10 -5.96 5.15
N ASN A 64 25.34 -6.51 5.17
CA ASN A 64 26.57 -5.69 5.20
C ASN A 64 26.54 -4.59 6.28
N ASP A 65 26.15 -4.94 7.50
CA ASP A 65 26.01 -4.04 8.66
C ASP A 65 24.97 -2.91 8.49
N THR A 66 24.19 -2.93 7.41
CA THR A 66 23.09 -2.00 7.18
C THR A 66 21.75 -2.68 7.45
N SER A 67 20.91 -2.02 8.23
CA SER A 67 19.56 -2.49 8.54
C SER A 67 18.56 -1.87 7.57
N TYR A 68 17.71 -2.73 7.00
CA TYR A 68 16.63 -2.35 6.09
C TYR A 68 15.28 -2.71 6.71
N VAL A 69 14.35 -1.79 6.66
CA VAL A 69 12.97 -2.01 7.10
C VAL A 69 12.16 -2.63 5.97
N PHE A 70 11.27 -3.57 6.33
CA PHE A 70 10.36 -4.21 5.40
C PHE A 70 8.92 -4.04 5.88
N SER A 71 8.06 -3.57 5.01
CA SER A 71 6.68 -3.17 5.32
C SER A 71 5.68 -3.83 4.38
N ILE A 72 4.40 -3.87 4.80
CA ILE A 72 3.27 -4.26 3.94
C ILE A 72 2.35 -3.05 3.72
N PRO A 73 1.79 -2.90 2.51
CA PRO A 73 0.91 -1.77 2.20
C PRO A 73 -0.52 -1.95 2.70
N GLU A 74 -0.91 -3.16 3.07
CA GLU A 74 -2.27 -3.52 3.47
C GLU A 74 -2.30 -4.39 4.73
N THR A 75 -3.42 -4.37 5.44
CA THR A 75 -3.63 -5.15 6.65
C THR A 75 -4.05 -6.57 6.31
N ILE A 76 -3.44 -7.57 6.97
CA ILE A 76 -3.70 -8.99 6.76
C ILE A 76 -4.34 -9.59 8.01
N THR A 77 -5.48 -10.27 7.86
CA THR A 77 -6.15 -10.95 8.96
C THR A 77 -6.14 -12.46 8.75
N THR A 78 -5.80 -13.20 9.81
CA THR A 78 -5.84 -14.67 9.83
C THR A 78 -6.72 -15.17 10.96
N THR A 79 -7.34 -16.35 10.76
CA THR A 79 -8.05 -17.08 11.81
C THR A 79 -7.05 -17.83 12.69
N THR A 80 -7.41 -18.05 13.94
CA THR A 80 -6.54 -18.72 14.90
C THR A 80 -6.93 -20.18 15.13
N THR A 81 -5.93 -21.00 15.42
CA THR A 81 -6.10 -22.33 15.99
C THR A 81 -5.99 -22.24 17.50
N GLN A 82 -6.91 -22.87 18.23
CA GLN A 82 -7.00 -22.80 19.67
C GLN A 82 -6.39 -24.03 20.33
N ALA A 83 -5.60 -23.81 21.37
CA ALA A 83 -5.16 -24.88 22.27
C ALA A 83 -6.04 -24.86 23.53
N VAL A 84 -6.43 -26.06 23.99
CA VAL A 84 -7.28 -26.24 25.16
C VAL A 84 -6.56 -27.03 26.25
N ASP A 85 -6.91 -26.76 27.51
CA ASP A 85 -6.45 -27.54 28.65
C ASP A 85 -7.20 -28.87 28.81
N GLY A 86 -6.81 -29.70 29.77
CA GLY A 86 -7.47 -30.98 30.04
C GLY A 86 -8.95 -30.87 30.52
N SER A 87 -9.43 -29.65 30.80
CA SER A 87 -10.80 -29.32 31.17
C SER A 87 -11.61 -28.72 30.03
N GLY A 88 -10.99 -28.55 28.83
CA GLY A 88 -11.62 -27.98 27.67
C GLY A 88 -11.63 -26.45 27.60
N ASN A 89 -10.90 -25.75 28.47
CA ASN A 89 -10.80 -24.31 28.42
C ASN A 89 -9.71 -23.88 27.43
N ILE A 90 -9.97 -22.83 26.66
CA ILE A 90 -8.99 -22.29 25.69
C ILE A 90 -7.90 -21.56 26.47
N ILE A 91 -6.66 -22.05 26.35
CA ILE A 91 -5.47 -21.48 27.00
C ILE A 91 -4.67 -20.56 26.07
N SER A 92 -4.68 -20.81 24.76
CA SER A 92 -4.00 -19.95 23.77
C SER A 92 -4.66 -20.05 22.40
N SER A 93 -4.41 -19.03 21.60
CA SER A 93 -4.85 -18.95 20.20
C SER A 93 -3.64 -18.59 19.34
N THR A 94 -3.35 -19.42 18.33
CA THR A 94 -2.22 -19.22 17.40
C THR A 94 -2.74 -18.91 16.01
N GLY A 95 -2.35 -17.77 15.46
CA GLY A 95 -2.60 -17.37 14.08
C GLY A 95 -1.34 -17.49 13.25
N SER A 96 -1.43 -18.15 12.10
CA SER A 96 -0.31 -18.32 11.16
C SER A 96 -0.43 -17.31 10.03
N PHE A 97 0.64 -16.58 9.80
CA PHE A 97 0.83 -15.70 8.64
C PHE A 97 1.82 -16.38 7.70
N SER A 98 1.31 -16.95 6.61
CA SER A 98 2.10 -17.72 5.65
C SER A 98 2.28 -16.91 4.37
N ASP A 99 3.50 -16.98 3.82
CA ASP A 99 3.86 -16.39 2.52
C ASP A 99 3.54 -14.90 2.39
N VAL A 100 3.71 -14.15 3.49
CA VAL A 100 3.50 -12.70 3.49
C VAL A 100 4.61 -12.04 2.70
N VAL A 101 4.24 -11.38 1.60
CA VAL A 101 5.18 -10.59 0.80
C VAL A 101 5.40 -9.25 1.49
N VAL A 102 6.65 -8.99 1.86
CA VAL A 102 7.08 -7.74 2.47
C VAL A 102 7.98 -6.97 1.49
N TYR A 103 7.84 -5.66 1.49
CA TYR A 103 8.53 -4.73 0.60
C TYR A 103 9.52 -3.90 1.39
N GLN A 104 10.75 -3.80 0.90
CA GLN A 104 11.74 -2.92 1.52
C GLN A 104 11.28 -1.48 1.42
N GLY A 105 11.27 -0.78 2.54
CA GLY A 105 10.93 0.62 2.62
C GLY A 105 9.99 0.98 3.75
N THR A 106 9.75 2.28 3.86
CA THR A 106 8.90 2.86 4.89
C THR A 106 7.47 3.00 4.39
N TYR A 107 6.53 2.41 5.12
CA TYR A 107 5.10 2.60 4.90
C TYR A 107 4.69 4.02 5.27
N LEU A 108 3.98 4.68 4.37
CA LEU A 108 3.37 5.99 4.59
C LEU A 108 1.90 5.94 4.16
N SER A 109 1.10 6.79 4.79
CA SER A 109 -0.27 7.04 4.35
C SER A 109 -0.57 8.53 4.28
N LYS A 110 -1.36 8.93 3.29
CA LYS A 110 -1.83 10.32 3.10
C LYS A 110 -3.33 10.31 2.90
N THR A 111 -4.01 11.25 3.54
CA THR A 111 -5.46 11.41 3.39
C THR A 111 -5.76 12.72 2.68
N PHE A 112 -6.71 12.67 1.75
CA PHE A 112 -7.25 13.83 1.05
C PHE A 112 -8.75 13.89 1.30
N THR A 113 -9.30 15.11 1.33
CA THR A 113 -10.75 15.34 1.31
C THR A 113 -11.13 15.87 -0.05
N VAL A 114 -12.17 15.30 -0.66
CA VAL A 114 -12.68 15.75 -1.95
C VAL A 114 -13.48 17.04 -1.73
N ASP A 115 -13.06 18.14 -2.37
CA ASP A 115 -13.71 19.45 -2.26
C ASP A 115 -14.66 19.78 -3.43
N GLY A 116 -14.72 18.88 -4.41
CA GLY A 116 -15.55 18.99 -5.60
C GLY A 116 -15.12 20.03 -6.63
N SER A 117 -13.97 20.68 -6.43
CA SER A 117 -13.41 21.57 -7.45
C SER A 117 -12.88 20.79 -8.65
N LEU A 118 -12.94 21.40 -9.84
CA LEU A 118 -12.43 20.78 -11.07
C LEU A 118 -10.91 20.75 -11.11
N ASP A 119 -10.25 21.60 -10.33
CA ASP A 119 -8.80 21.75 -10.33
C ASP A 119 -8.13 21.01 -9.15
N GLN A 120 -8.88 20.25 -8.35
CA GLN A 120 -8.34 19.50 -7.23
C GLN A 120 -7.38 18.41 -7.71
N ARG A 121 -6.18 18.40 -7.15
CA ARG A 121 -5.13 17.43 -7.48
C ARG A 121 -4.77 16.59 -6.26
N PHE A 122 -4.64 15.29 -6.47
CA PHE A 122 -4.30 14.32 -5.42
C PHE A 122 -2.85 13.88 -5.58
N THR A 123 -1.92 14.72 -5.13
CA THR A 123 -0.49 14.53 -5.31
C THR A 123 0.17 13.89 -4.10
N LEU A 124 0.95 12.84 -4.32
CA LEU A 124 1.87 12.25 -3.36
C LEU A 124 3.21 12.97 -3.46
N GLU A 125 3.58 13.70 -2.39
CA GLU A 125 4.75 14.59 -2.38
C GLU A 125 6.09 13.86 -2.20
N ASN A 126 6.06 12.57 -1.84
CA ASN A 126 7.26 11.79 -1.67
C ASN A 126 7.82 11.33 -3.02
N SER A 127 9.13 11.48 -3.20
CA SER A 127 9.88 10.79 -4.23
C SER A 127 10.15 9.34 -3.83
N PHE A 128 10.59 8.52 -4.77
CA PHE A 128 11.01 7.13 -4.54
C PHE A 128 9.90 6.17 -4.10
N ILE A 129 8.66 6.48 -4.42
CA ILE A 129 7.51 5.60 -4.18
C ILE A 129 7.59 4.40 -5.13
N ASP A 130 7.40 3.20 -4.59
CA ASP A 130 7.07 2.04 -5.42
C ASP A 130 5.57 2.08 -5.77
N ALA A 131 5.26 2.44 -7.03
CA ALA A 131 3.89 2.58 -7.50
C ALA A 131 3.08 1.27 -7.48
N SER A 132 3.73 0.11 -7.37
CA SER A 132 3.05 -1.19 -7.22
C SER A 132 2.46 -1.40 -5.83
N THR A 133 3.01 -0.71 -4.83
CA THR A 133 2.57 -0.80 -3.43
C THR A 133 1.44 0.16 -3.08
N ILE A 134 1.05 1.06 -3.99
CA ILE A 134 0.00 2.04 -3.73
C ILE A 134 -1.35 1.33 -3.57
N ARG A 135 -2.00 1.61 -2.44
CA ARG A 135 -3.38 1.20 -2.13
C ARG A 135 -4.22 2.43 -1.87
N VAL A 136 -5.38 2.49 -2.47
CA VAL A 136 -6.29 3.64 -2.38
C VAL A 136 -7.62 3.19 -1.85
N TYR A 137 -8.05 3.83 -0.77
CA TYR A 137 -9.35 3.59 -0.16
C TYR A 137 -10.16 4.88 -0.19
N VAL A 138 -11.40 4.79 -0.63
CA VAL A 138 -12.32 5.93 -0.66
C VAL A 138 -13.50 5.66 0.25
N ARG A 139 -13.76 6.60 1.13
CA ARG A 139 -14.84 6.54 2.11
C ARG A 139 -15.75 7.75 1.94
N GLY A 140 -17.06 7.54 1.87
CA GLY A 140 -18.04 8.62 1.89
C GLY A 140 -18.02 9.41 3.21
N ALA A 141 -18.45 10.67 3.19
CA ALA A 141 -18.40 11.57 4.35
C ALA A 141 -19.11 11.03 5.61
N SER A 142 -20.18 10.26 5.44
CA SER A 142 -20.97 9.67 6.52
C SER A 142 -20.58 8.25 6.89
N GLU A 143 -19.67 7.63 6.15
CA GLU A 143 -19.22 6.27 6.38
C GLU A 143 -18.10 6.23 7.44
N THR A 144 -17.95 5.08 8.10
CA THR A 144 -16.88 4.82 9.09
C THR A 144 -15.93 3.75 8.57
N GLY A 145 -14.71 3.70 9.11
CA GLY A 145 -13.69 2.72 8.71
C GLY A 145 -12.81 3.21 7.56
N LEU A 146 -12.16 2.27 6.89
CA LEU A 146 -11.17 2.58 5.84
C LEU A 146 -11.82 2.98 4.51
N GLY A 147 -13.04 2.53 4.26
CA GLY A 147 -13.74 2.75 2.99
C GLY A 147 -13.58 1.60 2.00
N ARG A 148 -13.89 1.86 0.73
CA ARG A 148 -13.78 0.89 -0.36
C ARG A 148 -12.44 1.01 -1.05
N GLU A 149 -11.83 -0.13 -1.36
CA GLU A 149 -10.59 -0.16 -2.12
C GLU A 149 -10.88 0.16 -3.59
N TYR A 150 -10.13 1.13 -4.13
CA TYR A 150 -10.12 1.48 -5.54
C TYR A 150 -8.95 0.78 -6.22
N ARG A 151 -9.22 0.17 -7.37
CA ARG A 151 -8.23 -0.60 -8.11
C ARG A 151 -7.40 0.29 -9.04
N LYS A 152 -6.08 0.14 -9.02
CA LYS A 152 -5.19 0.74 -10.00
C LYS A 152 -5.45 0.16 -11.38
N VAL A 153 -5.51 1.02 -12.39
CA VAL A 153 -5.60 0.64 -13.80
C VAL A 153 -4.55 1.40 -14.61
N ASP A 154 -4.05 0.77 -15.67
CA ASP A 154 -3.02 1.35 -16.54
C ASP A 154 -3.63 1.92 -17.82
N ASN A 155 -4.91 1.62 -18.10
CA ASN A 155 -5.64 2.14 -19.25
C ASN A 155 -7.14 2.23 -18.94
N ILE A 156 -7.87 2.95 -19.79
CA ILE A 156 -9.30 3.20 -19.64
C ILE A 156 -10.19 2.16 -20.34
N LEU A 157 -9.62 1.11 -20.93
CA LEU A 157 -10.39 0.08 -21.61
C LEU A 157 -11.22 -0.74 -20.62
N ASN A 158 -12.48 -0.99 -20.94
CA ASN A 158 -13.44 -1.73 -20.13
C ASN A 158 -13.77 -1.08 -18.76
N ILE A 159 -13.55 0.23 -18.63
CA ILE A 159 -13.96 1.01 -17.46
C ILE A 159 -15.35 1.57 -17.73
N THR A 160 -16.25 1.39 -16.76
CA THR A 160 -17.61 1.95 -16.77
C THR A 160 -17.69 3.15 -15.82
N ASN A 161 -18.77 3.91 -15.90
CA ASN A 161 -19.04 5.05 -15.00
C ASN A 161 -19.21 4.69 -13.52
N THR A 162 -19.31 3.40 -13.18
CA THR A 162 -19.42 2.89 -11.80
C THR A 162 -18.16 2.19 -11.32
N SER A 163 -17.15 2.06 -12.19
CA SER A 163 -15.90 1.37 -11.83
C SER A 163 -15.12 2.15 -10.78
N GLU A 164 -14.83 1.52 -9.65
CA GLU A 164 -14.02 2.08 -8.55
C GLU A 164 -12.54 1.88 -8.87
N VAL A 165 -11.99 2.79 -9.67
CA VAL A 165 -10.63 2.71 -10.21
C VAL A 165 -9.92 4.05 -10.15
N PHE A 166 -8.58 4.01 -10.19
CA PHE A 166 -7.72 5.17 -10.32
C PHE A 166 -6.54 4.88 -11.26
N LEU A 167 -6.02 5.93 -11.87
CA LEU A 167 -4.77 5.91 -12.62
C LEU A 167 -3.70 6.66 -11.82
N ILE A 168 -2.44 6.35 -12.11
CA ILE A 168 -1.29 7.04 -11.55
C ILE A 168 -0.54 7.71 -12.69
N GLN A 169 -0.20 8.97 -12.46
CA GLN A 169 0.65 9.74 -13.35
C GLN A 169 1.88 10.21 -12.58
N GLU A 170 3.08 9.93 -13.10
CA GLU A 170 4.30 10.55 -12.62
C GLU A 170 4.32 12.03 -13.02
N ILE A 171 4.62 12.89 -12.07
CA ILE A 171 4.83 14.33 -12.26
C ILE A 171 6.28 14.70 -11.96
N ALA A 172 6.61 15.98 -11.90
CA ALA A 172 7.96 16.46 -11.61
C ALA A 172 8.51 15.85 -10.28
N ASP A 173 9.83 15.72 -10.19
CA ASP A 173 10.58 15.25 -9.02
C ASP A 173 10.24 13.80 -8.60
N GLU A 174 9.91 12.91 -9.54
CA GLU A 174 9.52 11.51 -9.28
C GLU A 174 8.31 11.38 -8.33
N LYS A 175 7.47 12.40 -8.26
CA LYS A 175 6.22 12.39 -7.50
C LYS A 175 5.08 11.82 -8.33
N TYR A 176 4.00 11.45 -7.68
CA TYR A 176 2.85 10.83 -8.31
C TYR A 176 1.57 11.59 -8.04
N GLU A 177 0.75 11.71 -9.07
CA GLU A 177 -0.61 12.21 -9.00
C GLU A 177 -1.59 11.06 -9.25
N LEU A 178 -2.64 10.99 -8.44
CA LEU A 178 -3.73 10.05 -8.60
C LEU A 178 -4.85 10.71 -9.40
N LEU A 179 -5.34 10.03 -10.42
CA LEU A 179 -6.43 10.48 -11.26
C LEU A 179 -7.62 9.55 -11.06
N PHE A 180 -8.75 10.12 -10.69
CA PHE A 180 -10.00 9.39 -10.48
C PHE A 180 -10.97 9.57 -11.64
N GLY A 181 -12.04 8.77 -11.65
CA GLY A 181 -13.07 8.85 -12.68
C GLY A 181 -13.83 10.17 -12.67
N ASP A 182 -14.32 10.55 -13.85
CA ASP A 182 -15.13 11.74 -14.09
C ASP A 182 -16.65 11.45 -14.12
N GLY A 183 -17.04 10.17 -13.97
CA GLY A 183 -18.42 9.71 -14.09
C GLY A 183 -18.79 9.20 -15.50
N VAL A 184 -17.83 9.26 -16.44
CA VAL A 184 -17.91 8.61 -17.76
C VAL A 184 -16.92 7.45 -17.79
N PHE A 185 -15.66 7.73 -17.48
CA PHE A 185 -14.58 6.75 -17.33
C PHE A 185 -14.21 6.63 -15.85
N GLY A 186 -14.85 5.68 -15.17
CA GLY A 186 -14.68 5.47 -13.73
C GLY A 186 -15.70 6.28 -12.89
N LYS A 187 -15.88 5.82 -11.67
CA LYS A 187 -16.78 6.46 -10.71
C LYS A 187 -16.23 7.81 -10.29
N LYS A 188 -17.05 8.86 -10.45
CA LYS A 188 -16.74 10.17 -9.91
C LYS A 188 -16.78 10.16 -8.38
N LEU A 189 -15.83 10.83 -7.76
CA LEU A 189 -15.78 11.00 -6.31
C LEU A 189 -16.90 11.96 -5.85
N ASP A 190 -17.53 11.61 -4.73
CA ASP A 190 -18.50 12.48 -4.07
C ASP A 190 -17.78 13.53 -3.23
N ASN A 191 -18.37 14.74 -3.11
CA ASN A 191 -17.85 15.78 -2.25
C ASN A 191 -17.74 15.29 -0.80
N ASP A 192 -16.78 15.83 -0.07
CA ASP A 192 -16.47 15.49 1.32
C ASP A 192 -16.06 14.00 1.53
N SER A 193 -15.91 13.22 0.45
CA SER A 193 -15.31 11.89 0.56
C SER A 193 -13.86 12.00 1.01
N LEU A 194 -13.43 11.03 1.82
CA LEU A 194 -12.05 10.88 2.26
C LEU A 194 -11.34 9.82 1.42
N ILE A 195 -10.21 10.21 0.86
CA ILE A 195 -9.32 9.32 0.11
C ILE A 195 -8.11 9.01 0.99
N THR A 196 -7.94 7.77 1.40
CA THR A 196 -6.74 7.33 2.12
C THR A 196 -5.84 6.57 1.15
N VAL A 197 -4.63 7.04 0.99
CA VAL A 197 -3.62 6.44 0.11
C VAL A 197 -2.49 5.90 0.97
N ALA A 198 -2.26 4.59 0.89
CA ALA A 198 -1.12 3.92 1.52
C ALA A 198 -0.08 3.58 0.44
N TYR A 199 1.20 3.72 0.75
CA TYR A 199 2.29 3.45 -0.17
C TYR A 199 3.60 3.22 0.57
N ILE A 200 4.59 2.67 -0.12
CA ILE A 200 5.94 2.43 0.41
C ILE A 200 6.95 3.30 -0.33
N VAL A 201 7.75 4.02 0.43
CA VAL A 201 8.93 4.75 -0.05
C VAL A 201 10.14 3.83 0.12
N THR A 202 10.87 3.57 -0.95
CA THR A 202 11.90 2.52 -1.01
C THR A 202 13.26 3.06 -1.44
N ASP A 203 14.33 2.41 -0.97
CA ASP A 203 15.70 2.61 -1.46
C ASP A 203 15.95 1.84 -2.78
N GLY A 204 14.97 1.06 -3.24
CA GLY A 204 15.04 0.29 -4.47
C GLY A 204 15.93 -0.94 -4.34
N ILE A 205 16.85 -1.12 -5.27
CA ILE A 205 17.73 -2.31 -5.32
C ILE A 205 18.72 -2.40 -4.17
N GLU A 206 19.00 -1.30 -3.48
CA GLU A 206 19.94 -1.27 -2.35
C GLU A 206 19.42 -2.10 -1.16
N GLY A 207 18.10 -2.27 -1.06
CA GLY A 207 17.47 -3.12 -0.06
C GLY A 207 17.60 -4.62 -0.31
N ASN A 208 18.20 -5.05 -1.41
CA ASN A 208 18.46 -6.47 -1.66
C ASN A 208 19.67 -6.93 -0.82
N GLY A 209 19.58 -8.18 -0.34
CA GLY A 209 20.70 -8.82 0.35
C GLY A 209 20.37 -9.44 1.70
N PRO A 210 19.45 -8.90 2.53
CA PRO A 210 19.07 -9.55 3.77
C PRO A 210 18.55 -10.97 3.52
N ALA A 211 19.13 -11.93 4.24
CA ALA A 211 18.73 -13.34 4.20
C ALA A 211 18.04 -13.78 5.52
N SER A 212 18.11 -12.93 6.53
CA SER A 212 17.47 -13.15 7.83
C SER A 212 16.70 -11.90 8.26
N PHE A 213 15.57 -12.12 8.94
CA PHE A 213 14.66 -11.06 9.34
C PHE A 213 14.31 -11.18 10.81
N THR A 214 14.25 -10.04 11.49
CA THR A 214 13.74 -9.94 12.86
C THR A 214 12.36 -9.28 12.80
N TYR A 215 11.36 -9.94 13.39
CA TYR A 215 10.01 -9.40 13.45
C TYR A 215 9.97 -8.11 14.29
N ALA A 216 9.33 -7.09 13.76
CA ALA A 216 9.16 -5.78 14.38
C ALA A 216 7.76 -5.20 14.16
N GLY A 217 6.84 -6.00 13.61
CA GLY A 217 5.49 -5.59 13.25
C GLY A 217 4.53 -5.44 14.42
N THR A 218 3.34 -4.96 14.14
CA THR A 218 2.24 -4.82 15.10
C THR A 218 1.11 -5.77 14.73
N VAL A 219 0.74 -6.65 15.65
CA VAL A 219 -0.44 -7.51 15.54
C VAL A 219 -1.47 -7.08 16.55
N SER A 220 -2.69 -6.80 16.10
CA SER A 220 -3.84 -6.58 16.96
C SER A 220 -4.75 -7.81 16.98
N TYR A 221 -5.46 -8.01 18.10
CA TYR A 221 -6.36 -9.14 18.31
C TYR A 221 -7.60 -8.69 19.07
N THR A 222 -8.72 -9.36 18.83
CA THR A 222 -9.98 -9.12 19.54
C THR A 222 -10.17 -10.22 20.58
N HIS A 223 -10.33 -9.87 21.88
CA HIS A 223 -10.78 -10.78 22.90
C HIS A 223 -12.30 -10.92 22.84
N LEU A 224 -12.80 -12.15 22.69
CA LEU A 224 -14.19 -12.47 22.96
C LEU A 224 -14.37 -12.69 24.47
N THR A 225 -14.94 -11.70 25.16
CA THR A 225 -15.48 -11.93 26.50
C THR A 225 -16.82 -12.61 26.35
N LEU A 226 -16.91 -13.86 26.77
CA LEU A 226 -18.23 -14.54 26.92
C LEU A 226 -19.02 -13.81 28.00
N PRO A 227 -20.32 -13.52 27.78
CA PRO A 227 -21.16 -12.97 28.85
C PRO A 227 -21.20 -13.99 30.00
N THR A 228 -20.77 -13.59 31.18
CA THR A 228 -20.91 -14.38 32.40
C THR A 228 -22.40 -14.50 32.67
N LYS A 229 -22.96 -15.70 32.55
CA LYS A 229 -24.32 -15.98 32.91
C LYS A 229 -24.42 -15.86 34.44
N ALA A 230 -25.15 -14.83 34.92
CA ALA A 230 -25.52 -14.70 36.34
C ALA A 230 -26.56 -15.76 36.71
#